data_9111488b696c2a9e563d021388f1ffe7
#
_entry.id   9111488b696c2a9e563d021388f1ffe7
#
_cell.length_a   1.000
_cell.length_b   1.000
_cell.length_c   1.000
_cell.angle_alpha   90.00
_cell.angle_beta   90.00
_cell.angle_gamma   90.00
#
_symmetry.space_group_name_H-M   'P 1'
#
loop_
_entity.id
_entity.type
_entity.pdbx_description
1 polymer ?
#
loop_
_entity_poly.entity_id
_entity_poly.type
_entity_poly.pdbx_seq_one_letter_code
_entity_poly.pdbx_strand_id
1 'polypeptide(L)'
;LGETVDIHGGGNDLIFPHHENEIAQSESYNGKTFARYWMHNGMLQLAGEKMSKSLGNLIKIDEFLKTHSPDAFRLLIFTGHYRKPVVFNDETVQTAERNLARLRGALRPPTGNISTGDAADVLREATENARVAFETSMDDDFNTAGAIAALFELSRAINSARTAGVSGPFFDASQNTLR
;
A
#
# COMPACT_ATOMS: atom_id res chain seq x y z
N LEU A 1 14.60 23.48 9.70
CA LEU A 1 14.31 22.08 10.04
C LEU A 1 14.71 21.71 11.48
N GLY A 2 15.53 22.53 12.14
CA GLY A 2 16.07 22.24 13.47
C GLY A 2 17.37 21.43 13.42
N GLU A 3 17.83 20.97 14.60
CA GLU A 3 19.10 20.26 14.75
C GLU A 3 19.01 18.77 14.42
N THR A 4 17.80 18.19 14.54
CA THR A 4 17.48 16.78 14.28
C THR A 4 16.15 16.71 13.55
N VAL A 5 16.04 15.89 12.50
CA VAL A 5 14.79 15.57 11.82
C VAL A 5 14.22 14.25 12.33
N ASP A 6 12.90 14.10 12.32
CA ASP A 6 12.30 12.84 12.78
C ASP A 6 12.51 11.73 11.76
N ILE A 7 12.20 11.97 10.49
CA ILE A 7 12.34 10.98 9.41
C ILE A 7 13.10 11.62 8.25
N HIS A 8 14.14 10.94 7.77
CA HIS A 8 14.85 11.28 6.54
C HIS A 8 14.83 10.08 5.61
N GLY A 9 14.57 10.28 4.32
CA GLY A 9 14.42 9.18 3.39
C GLY A 9 14.83 9.50 1.97
N GLY A 10 14.98 8.45 1.17
CA GLY A 10 15.32 8.54 -0.24
C GLY A 10 15.42 7.17 -0.90
N GLY A 11 15.89 7.13 -2.13
CA GLY A 11 16.19 5.87 -2.80
C GLY A 11 17.40 5.16 -2.18
N ASN A 12 17.48 3.85 -2.33
CA ASN A 12 18.63 3.05 -1.86
C ASN A 12 19.97 3.54 -2.45
N ASP A 13 19.97 4.19 -3.61
CA ASP A 13 21.14 4.74 -4.26
C ASP A 13 21.67 6.02 -3.58
N LEU A 14 20.89 6.64 -2.69
CA LEU A 14 21.29 7.81 -1.92
C LEU A 14 21.99 7.48 -0.59
N ILE A 15 21.93 6.24 -0.12
CA ILE A 15 22.58 5.81 1.12
C ILE A 15 24.04 6.26 1.12
N PHE A 16 24.74 5.94 0.04
CA PHE A 16 26.13 6.35 -0.16
C PHE A 16 26.34 6.90 -1.59
N PRO A 17 27.03 8.05 -1.75
CA PRO A 17 27.66 8.84 -0.70
C PRO A 17 26.77 9.97 -0.11
N HIS A 18 25.52 10.17 -0.61
CA HIS A 18 24.73 11.37 -0.35
C HIS A 18 24.33 11.49 1.12
N HIS A 19 23.59 10.52 1.65
CA HIS A 19 23.11 10.55 3.03
C HIS A 19 24.26 10.47 4.06
N GLU A 20 25.31 9.70 3.76
CA GLU A 20 26.50 9.71 4.61
C GLU A 20 27.16 11.08 4.69
N ASN A 21 27.20 11.83 3.59
CA ASN A 21 27.70 13.20 3.60
C ASN A 21 26.78 14.17 4.34
N GLU A 22 25.47 13.99 4.25
CA GLU A 22 24.49 14.79 5.02
C GLU A 22 24.64 14.55 6.52
N ILE A 23 24.83 13.30 6.96
CA ILE A 23 25.13 12.94 8.34
C ILE A 23 26.41 13.63 8.79
N ALA A 24 27.51 13.45 8.03
CA ALA A 24 28.79 14.02 8.38
C ALA A 24 28.73 15.57 8.52
N GLN A 25 28.06 16.26 7.61
CA GLN A 25 27.91 17.71 7.63
C GLN A 25 27.03 18.17 8.80
N SER A 26 25.85 17.58 8.98
CA SER A 26 24.89 18.00 9.99
C SER A 26 25.39 17.71 11.40
N GLU A 27 25.91 16.51 11.64
CA GLU A 27 26.37 16.10 12.97
C GLU A 27 27.67 16.80 13.38
N SER A 28 28.57 17.07 12.42
CA SER A 28 29.77 17.87 12.71
C SER A 28 29.43 19.32 13.08
N TYR A 29 28.38 19.89 12.51
CA TYR A 29 27.97 21.27 12.80
C TYR A 29 27.14 21.37 14.08
N ASN A 30 26.17 20.46 14.27
CA ASN A 30 25.21 20.55 15.38
C ASN A 30 25.63 19.77 16.63
N GLY A 31 26.53 18.79 16.51
CA GLY A 31 26.88 17.87 17.59
C GLY A 31 25.74 16.94 18.04
N LYS A 32 24.74 16.73 17.17
CA LYS A 32 23.54 15.92 17.44
C LYS A 32 23.22 15.01 16.25
N THR A 33 22.55 13.90 16.54
CA THR A 33 22.07 12.96 15.52
C THR A 33 21.22 13.69 14.47
N PHE A 34 21.54 13.52 13.20
CA PHE A 34 20.87 14.19 12.10
C PHE A 34 19.42 13.71 11.92
N ALA A 35 19.20 12.41 11.85
CA ALA A 35 17.86 11.86 11.70
C ALA A 35 17.60 10.72 12.70
N ARG A 36 16.39 10.67 13.27
CA ARG A 36 15.97 9.60 14.19
C ARG A 36 15.67 8.31 13.44
N TYR A 37 15.01 8.42 12.27
CA TYR A 37 14.62 7.27 11.45
C TYR A 37 15.03 7.52 10.01
N TRP A 38 15.52 6.45 9.37
CA TRP A 38 15.91 6.43 7.97
C TRP A 38 15.01 5.49 7.19
N MET A 39 14.46 5.99 6.07
CA MET A 39 13.64 5.17 5.17
C MET A 39 14.23 5.18 3.78
N HIS A 40 14.69 4.01 3.30
CA HIS A 40 15.24 3.85 1.97
C HIS A 40 14.34 2.96 1.13
N ASN A 41 13.83 3.51 0.02
CA ASN A 41 12.97 2.78 -0.89
C ASN A 41 13.75 2.19 -2.07
N GLY A 42 13.23 1.08 -2.58
CA GLY A 42 13.66 0.49 -3.83
C GLY A 42 13.36 1.40 -5.02
N MET A 43 14.03 1.14 -6.13
CA MET A 43 13.89 1.94 -7.36
C MET A 43 12.70 1.48 -8.19
N LEU A 44 12.05 2.40 -8.88
CA LEU A 44 11.11 2.07 -9.93
C LEU A 44 11.86 1.57 -11.16
N GLN A 45 11.49 0.39 -11.65
CA GLN A 45 12.09 -0.24 -12.84
C GLN A 45 11.08 -0.24 -13.99
N LEU A 46 11.49 0.27 -15.14
CA LEU A 46 10.71 0.24 -16.37
C LEU A 46 11.16 -0.95 -17.21
N ALA A 47 10.27 -1.88 -17.51
CA ALA A 47 10.56 -3.10 -18.28
C ALA A 47 11.80 -3.88 -17.78
N GLY A 48 12.11 -3.82 -16.47
CA GLY A 48 13.27 -4.47 -15.86
C GLY A 48 14.54 -3.61 -15.81
N GLU A 49 14.52 -2.39 -16.35
CA GLU A 49 15.63 -1.44 -16.30
C GLU A 49 15.32 -0.26 -15.35
N LYS A 50 16.37 0.29 -14.74
CA LYS A 50 16.24 1.47 -13.89
C LYS A 50 15.71 2.65 -14.70
N MET A 51 14.62 3.27 -14.22
CA MET A 51 14.11 4.52 -14.81
C MET A 51 15.12 5.66 -14.55
N SER A 52 15.55 6.37 -15.59
CA SER A 52 16.44 7.51 -15.44
C SER A 52 16.26 8.55 -16.56
N LYS A 53 16.56 9.82 -16.23
CA LYS A 53 16.54 10.91 -17.22
C LYS A 53 17.50 10.68 -18.38
N SER A 54 18.67 10.10 -18.11
CA SER A 54 19.71 9.84 -19.12
C SER A 54 19.31 8.79 -20.14
N LEU A 55 18.42 7.86 -19.79
CA LEU A 55 17.89 6.82 -20.68
C LEU A 55 16.63 7.28 -21.44
N GLY A 56 16.07 8.45 -21.12
CA GLY A 56 14.86 8.97 -21.76
C GLY A 56 13.59 8.16 -21.50
N ASN A 57 13.64 7.23 -20.54
CA ASN A 57 12.56 6.28 -20.23
C ASN A 57 11.70 6.74 -19.01
N LEU A 58 11.55 8.07 -18.83
CA LEU A 58 10.74 8.61 -17.74
C LEU A 58 9.25 8.58 -18.10
N ILE A 59 8.46 7.96 -17.27
CA ILE A 59 7.01 8.13 -17.27
C ILE A 59 6.64 9.19 -16.23
N LYS A 60 6.03 10.28 -16.68
CA LYS A 60 5.53 11.32 -15.78
C LYS A 60 4.20 10.90 -15.18
N ILE A 61 4.00 11.21 -13.91
CA ILE A 61 2.74 10.88 -13.21
C ILE A 61 1.53 11.55 -13.89
N ASP A 62 1.67 12.79 -14.35
CA ASP A 62 0.61 13.51 -15.07
C ASP A 62 0.22 12.84 -16.40
N GLU A 63 1.17 12.22 -17.09
CA GLU A 63 0.90 11.41 -18.29
C GLU A 63 0.13 10.12 -17.92
N PHE A 64 0.59 9.41 -16.91
CA PHE A 64 -0.09 8.22 -16.41
C PHE A 64 -1.54 8.51 -16.00
N LEU A 65 -1.77 9.60 -15.28
CA LEU A 65 -3.10 9.97 -14.78
C LEU A 65 -4.10 10.42 -15.87
N LYS A 66 -3.65 10.60 -17.12
CA LYS A 66 -4.58 10.84 -18.26
C LYS A 66 -5.39 9.60 -18.64
N THR A 67 -4.85 8.40 -18.38
CA THR A 67 -5.43 7.12 -18.81
C THR A 67 -5.74 6.17 -17.67
N HIS A 68 -5.14 6.37 -16.48
CA HIS A 68 -5.25 5.48 -15.33
C HIS A 68 -5.68 6.24 -14.08
N SER A 69 -6.30 5.53 -13.12
CA SER A 69 -6.72 6.14 -11.87
C SER A 69 -5.54 6.31 -10.88
N PRO A 70 -5.56 7.37 -10.04
CA PRO A 70 -4.58 7.55 -8.97
C PRO A 70 -4.53 6.36 -8.00
N ASP A 71 -5.67 5.72 -7.74
CA ASP A 71 -5.76 4.59 -6.81
C ASP A 71 -5.13 3.33 -7.39
N ALA A 72 -5.21 3.13 -8.72
CA ALA A 72 -4.51 2.02 -9.37
C ALA A 72 -2.98 2.20 -9.24
N PHE A 73 -2.49 3.44 -9.39
CA PHE A 73 -1.07 3.73 -9.18
C PHE A 73 -0.64 3.49 -7.74
N ARG A 74 -1.41 3.98 -6.75
CA ARG A 74 -1.13 3.72 -5.33
C ARG A 74 -1.11 2.23 -5.02
N LEU A 75 -2.10 1.49 -5.51
CA LEU A 75 -2.18 0.04 -5.29
C LEU A 75 -0.99 -0.68 -5.91
N LEU A 76 -0.55 -0.30 -7.12
CA LEU A 76 0.65 -0.85 -7.76
C LEU A 76 1.88 -0.67 -6.86
N ILE A 77 2.10 0.54 -6.35
CA ILE A 77 3.24 0.83 -5.46
C ILE A 77 3.18 0.01 -4.17
N PHE A 78 2.00 -0.13 -3.57
CA PHE A 78 1.83 -0.80 -2.29
C PHE A 78 1.75 -2.33 -2.38
N THR A 79 1.65 -2.93 -3.58
CA THR A 79 1.70 -4.40 -3.72
C THR A 79 3.08 -5.00 -3.45
N GLY A 80 4.14 -4.18 -3.47
CA GLY A 80 5.49 -4.57 -3.08
C GLY A 80 5.91 -3.91 -1.76
N HIS A 81 6.86 -4.53 -1.06
CA HIS A 81 7.51 -3.89 0.09
C HIS A 81 8.35 -2.71 -0.40
N TYR A 82 8.27 -1.55 0.28
CA TYR A 82 8.91 -0.30 -0.17
C TYR A 82 10.43 -0.40 -0.36
N ARG A 83 11.12 -1.31 0.36
CA ARG A 83 12.56 -1.54 0.22
C ARG A 83 12.94 -2.28 -1.07
N LYS A 84 11.97 -2.90 -1.75
CA LYS A 84 12.20 -3.66 -2.99
C LYS A 84 11.94 -2.82 -4.23
N PRO A 85 12.61 -3.11 -5.35
CA PRO A 85 12.27 -2.47 -6.61
C PRO A 85 10.82 -2.77 -7.02
N VAL A 86 10.15 -1.78 -7.59
CA VAL A 86 8.82 -1.92 -8.17
C VAL A 86 8.93 -1.95 -9.70
N VAL A 87 8.44 -3.03 -10.31
CA VAL A 87 8.38 -3.14 -11.78
C VAL A 87 7.15 -2.42 -12.28
N PHE A 88 7.36 -1.47 -13.19
CA PHE A 88 6.31 -0.70 -13.85
C PHE A 88 6.26 -1.08 -15.33
N ASN A 89 5.16 -1.70 -15.75
CA ASN A 89 4.82 -2.02 -17.12
C ASN A 89 3.31 -2.15 -17.28
N ASP A 90 2.82 -2.33 -18.50
CA ASP A 90 1.39 -2.42 -18.79
C ASP A 90 0.72 -3.59 -18.04
N GLU A 91 1.39 -4.71 -17.87
CA GLU A 91 0.87 -5.88 -17.16
C GLU A 91 0.65 -5.60 -15.68
N THR A 92 1.65 -4.95 -15.02
CA THR A 92 1.55 -4.61 -13.59
C THR A 92 0.48 -3.53 -13.35
N VAL A 93 0.35 -2.56 -14.25
CA VAL A 93 -0.71 -1.55 -14.21
C VAL A 93 -2.09 -2.19 -14.36
N GLN A 94 -2.30 -3.02 -15.38
CA GLN A 94 -3.57 -3.73 -15.57
C GLN A 94 -3.91 -4.64 -14.40
N THR A 95 -2.91 -5.26 -13.79
CA THR A 95 -3.10 -6.08 -12.58
C THR A 95 -3.56 -5.22 -11.40
N ALA A 96 -2.96 -4.05 -11.21
CA ALA A 96 -3.39 -3.10 -10.17
C ALA A 96 -4.83 -2.62 -10.40
N GLU A 97 -5.22 -2.33 -11.65
CA GLU A 97 -6.60 -1.94 -11.99
C GLU A 97 -7.61 -3.07 -11.71
N ARG A 98 -7.29 -4.30 -12.10
CA ARG A 98 -8.13 -5.48 -11.79
C ARG A 98 -8.28 -5.68 -10.28
N ASN A 99 -7.19 -5.54 -9.54
CA ASN A 99 -7.18 -5.67 -8.09
C ASN A 99 -8.01 -4.56 -7.42
N LEU A 100 -7.87 -3.32 -7.87
CA LEU A 100 -8.68 -2.20 -7.40
C LEU A 100 -10.18 -2.43 -7.67
N ALA A 101 -10.53 -2.92 -8.86
CA ALA A 101 -11.91 -3.26 -9.20
C ALA A 101 -12.48 -4.36 -8.29
N ARG A 102 -11.66 -5.35 -7.90
CA ARG A 102 -12.06 -6.40 -6.94
C ARG A 102 -12.34 -5.82 -5.56
N LEU A 103 -11.46 -4.96 -5.02
CA LEU A 103 -11.68 -4.30 -3.74
C LEU A 103 -12.94 -3.43 -3.77
N ARG A 104 -13.11 -2.60 -4.80
CA ARG A 104 -14.31 -1.78 -4.99
C ARG A 104 -15.58 -2.63 -5.15
N GLY A 105 -15.47 -3.80 -5.75
CA GLY A 105 -16.57 -4.76 -5.88
C GLY A 105 -17.13 -5.22 -4.53
N ALA A 106 -16.30 -5.35 -3.50
CA ALA A 106 -16.72 -5.69 -2.15
C ALA A 106 -17.54 -4.56 -1.48
N LEU A 107 -17.38 -3.31 -1.92
CA LEU A 107 -18.10 -2.16 -1.39
C LEU A 107 -19.51 -1.98 -1.97
N ARG A 108 -19.95 -2.86 -2.88
CA ARG A 108 -21.33 -2.84 -3.40
C ARG A 108 -22.31 -3.12 -2.27
N PRO A 109 -23.54 -2.54 -2.32
CA PRO A 109 -24.57 -2.78 -1.32
C PRO A 109 -24.88 -4.27 -1.15
N PRO A 110 -25.31 -4.72 0.04
CA PRO A 110 -25.86 -6.06 0.25
C PRO A 110 -27.18 -6.22 -0.51
N THR A 111 -27.52 -7.47 -0.84
CA THR A 111 -28.76 -7.80 -1.58
C THR A 111 -29.76 -8.57 -0.75
N GLY A 112 -29.38 -8.98 0.47
CA GLY A 112 -30.21 -9.77 1.38
C GLY A 112 -30.70 -9.00 2.61
N ASN A 113 -31.25 -9.74 3.57
CA ASN A 113 -31.78 -9.22 4.83
C ASN A 113 -31.38 -10.07 6.05
N ILE A 114 -30.35 -10.91 5.94
CA ILE A 114 -29.86 -11.79 7.01
C ILE A 114 -28.87 -10.99 7.86
N SER A 115 -29.12 -10.86 9.17
CA SER A 115 -28.23 -10.13 10.09
C SER A 115 -27.52 -11.03 11.11
N THR A 116 -27.87 -12.31 11.19
CA THR A 116 -27.35 -13.30 12.15
C THR A 116 -27.17 -14.67 11.49
N GLY A 117 -26.42 -15.57 12.14
CA GLY A 117 -26.16 -16.93 11.69
C GLY A 117 -24.76 -17.11 11.13
N ASP A 118 -24.42 -18.34 10.77
CA ASP A 118 -23.03 -18.76 10.44
C ASP A 118 -22.32 -17.83 9.46
N ALA A 119 -22.98 -17.39 8.39
CA ALA A 119 -22.37 -16.52 7.39
C ALA A 119 -22.06 -15.11 7.95
N ALA A 120 -22.87 -14.61 8.87
CA ALA A 120 -22.61 -13.34 9.55
C ALA A 120 -21.47 -13.48 10.56
N ASP A 121 -21.39 -14.62 11.27
CA ASP A 121 -20.32 -14.89 12.24
C ASP A 121 -18.97 -15.07 11.55
N VAL A 122 -18.93 -15.79 10.43
CA VAL A 122 -17.73 -15.92 9.57
C VAL A 122 -17.26 -14.54 9.08
N LEU A 123 -18.18 -13.66 8.65
CA LEU A 123 -17.80 -12.30 8.25
C LEU A 123 -17.24 -11.50 9.43
N ARG A 124 -17.80 -11.66 10.62
CA ARG A 124 -17.33 -10.96 11.83
C ARG A 124 -15.89 -11.37 12.18
N GLU A 125 -15.64 -12.65 12.21
CA GLU A 125 -14.30 -13.19 12.45
C GLU A 125 -13.31 -12.74 11.37
N ALA A 126 -13.68 -12.81 10.10
CA ALA A 126 -12.84 -12.35 8.99
C ALA A 126 -12.52 -10.85 9.06
N THR A 127 -13.47 -10.02 9.53
CA THR A 127 -13.26 -8.58 9.70
C THR A 127 -12.23 -8.28 10.80
N GLU A 128 -12.34 -8.95 11.95
CA GLU A 128 -11.38 -8.78 13.04
C GLU A 128 -10.00 -9.32 12.67
N ASN A 129 -9.93 -10.49 12.04
CA ASN A 129 -8.67 -11.07 11.56
C ASN A 129 -7.99 -10.15 10.54
N ALA A 130 -8.74 -9.55 9.63
CA ALA A 130 -8.19 -8.63 8.65
C ALA A 130 -7.63 -7.36 9.30
N ARG A 131 -8.32 -6.80 10.32
CA ARG A 131 -7.84 -5.65 11.08
C ARG A 131 -6.51 -5.95 11.78
N VAL A 132 -6.45 -7.07 12.52
CA VAL A 132 -5.24 -7.49 13.23
C VAL A 132 -4.09 -7.76 12.25
N ALA A 133 -4.36 -8.47 11.15
CA ALA A 133 -3.35 -8.78 10.14
C ALA A 133 -2.83 -7.52 9.43
N PHE A 134 -3.71 -6.54 9.16
CA PHE A 134 -3.33 -5.26 8.58
C PHE A 134 -2.40 -4.49 9.54
N GLU A 135 -2.80 -4.30 10.79
CA GLU A 135 -2.02 -3.60 11.80
C GLU A 135 -0.66 -4.28 12.01
N THR A 136 -0.65 -5.61 12.21
CA THR A 136 0.59 -6.39 12.37
C THR A 136 1.52 -6.23 11.17
N SER A 137 0.98 -6.24 9.95
CA SER A 137 1.80 -6.05 8.75
C SER A 137 2.35 -4.63 8.65
N MET A 138 1.57 -3.62 9.01
CA MET A 138 2.03 -2.23 9.00
C MET A 138 3.07 -1.94 10.08
N ASP A 139 2.97 -2.60 11.24
CA ASP A 139 3.95 -2.52 12.32
C ASP A 139 5.27 -3.26 11.98
N ASP A 140 5.23 -4.20 11.03
CA ASP A 140 6.40 -4.90 10.51
C ASP A 140 7.02 -4.12 9.34
N ASP A 141 7.72 -3.04 9.65
CA ASP A 141 8.47 -2.21 8.68
C ASP A 141 7.62 -1.76 7.47
N PHE A 142 6.36 -1.38 7.72
CA PHE A 142 5.40 -0.99 6.67
C PHE A 142 5.25 -2.05 5.57
N ASN A 143 5.04 -3.30 5.95
CA ASN A 143 4.78 -4.41 5.02
C ASN A 143 3.40 -4.24 4.35
N THR A 144 3.31 -3.29 3.43
CA THR A 144 2.09 -2.97 2.70
C THR A 144 1.57 -4.16 1.87
N ALA A 145 2.45 -5.04 1.40
CA ALA A 145 2.06 -6.24 0.67
C ALA A 145 1.23 -7.19 1.57
N GLY A 146 1.66 -7.39 2.83
CA GLY A 146 0.91 -8.15 3.83
C GLY A 146 -0.41 -7.47 4.20
N ALA A 147 -0.39 -6.16 4.42
CA ALA A 147 -1.58 -5.38 4.72
C ALA A 147 -2.63 -5.47 3.60
N ILE A 148 -2.22 -5.33 2.33
CA ILE A 148 -3.11 -5.47 1.17
C ILE A 148 -3.64 -6.91 1.05
N ALA A 149 -2.84 -7.93 1.36
CA ALA A 149 -3.34 -9.31 1.38
C ALA A 149 -4.49 -9.48 2.38
N ALA A 150 -4.39 -8.91 3.58
CA ALA A 150 -5.48 -8.92 4.57
C ALA A 150 -6.75 -8.24 4.04
N LEU A 151 -6.64 -7.12 3.31
CA LEU A 151 -7.78 -6.46 2.67
C LEU A 151 -8.43 -7.33 1.58
N PHE A 152 -7.65 -8.11 0.82
CA PHE A 152 -8.21 -9.05 -0.15
C PHE A 152 -8.93 -10.23 0.50
N GLU A 153 -8.47 -10.73 1.65
CA GLU A 153 -9.18 -11.74 2.42
C GLU A 153 -10.53 -11.19 2.91
N LEU A 154 -10.53 -9.98 3.50
CA LEU A 154 -11.77 -9.32 3.91
C LEU A 154 -12.72 -9.09 2.72
N SER A 155 -12.20 -8.64 1.59
CA SER A 155 -12.99 -8.46 0.36
C SER A 155 -13.68 -9.76 -0.07
N ARG A 156 -13.00 -10.91 0.02
CA ARG A 156 -13.58 -12.24 -0.27
C ARG A 156 -14.69 -12.58 0.74
N ALA A 157 -14.44 -12.37 2.03
CA ALA A 157 -15.43 -12.64 3.08
C ALA A 157 -16.70 -11.79 2.91
N ILE A 158 -16.56 -10.48 2.61
CA ILE A 158 -17.68 -9.58 2.33
C ILE A 158 -18.48 -10.06 1.13
N ASN A 159 -17.83 -10.46 0.03
CA ASN A 159 -18.52 -10.96 -1.16
C ASN A 159 -19.25 -12.30 -0.89
N SER A 160 -18.64 -13.20 -0.14
CA SER A 160 -19.28 -14.47 0.27
C SER A 160 -20.50 -14.23 1.16
N ALA A 161 -20.37 -13.36 2.15
CA ALA A 161 -21.46 -12.97 3.04
C ALA A 161 -22.61 -12.30 2.27
N ARG A 162 -22.30 -11.41 1.31
CA ARG A 162 -23.31 -10.81 0.42
C ARG A 162 -24.05 -11.87 -0.38
N THR A 163 -23.35 -12.85 -0.96
CA THR A 163 -23.96 -13.94 -1.71
C THR A 163 -24.86 -14.81 -0.82
N ALA A 164 -24.50 -14.99 0.44
CA ALA A 164 -25.33 -15.65 1.46
C ALA A 164 -26.50 -14.79 1.97
N GLY A 165 -26.65 -13.55 1.49
CA GLY A 165 -27.74 -12.64 1.87
C GLY A 165 -27.50 -11.85 3.15
N VAL A 166 -26.28 -11.81 3.69
CA VAL A 166 -25.93 -11.02 4.88
C VAL A 166 -26.01 -9.53 4.59
N SER A 167 -26.58 -8.78 5.52
CA SER A 167 -26.79 -7.32 5.44
C SER A 167 -26.84 -6.68 6.84
N GLY A 168 -27.09 -5.39 6.88
CA GLY A 168 -27.31 -4.62 8.11
C GLY A 168 -26.02 -3.97 8.67
N PRO A 169 -26.10 -3.34 9.84
CA PRO A 169 -25.06 -2.45 10.36
C PRO A 169 -23.68 -3.10 10.47
N PHE A 170 -23.63 -4.40 10.76
CA PHE A 170 -22.36 -5.12 10.85
C PHE A 170 -21.74 -5.35 9.47
N PHE A 171 -22.52 -5.68 8.45
CA PHE A 171 -22.04 -5.78 7.07
C PHE A 171 -21.47 -4.44 6.59
N ASP A 172 -22.16 -3.34 6.90
CA ASP A 172 -21.71 -1.98 6.58
C ASP A 172 -20.40 -1.64 7.33
N ALA A 173 -20.29 -2.06 8.61
CA ALA A 173 -19.05 -1.90 9.38
C ALA A 173 -17.88 -2.67 8.76
N SER A 174 -18.11 -3.90 8.28
CA SER A 174 -17.08 -4.68 7.57
C SER A 174 -16.63 -4.00 6.27
N GLN A 175 -17.55 -3.40 5.52
CA GLN A 175 -17.21 -2.59 4.35
C GLN A 175 -16.44 -1.31 4.73
N ASN A 176 -16.74 -0.69 5.86
CA ASN A 176 -16.01 0.48 6.35
C ASN A 176 -14.58 0.13 6.79
N THR A 177 -14.35 -1.07 7.32
CA THR A 177 -13.00 -1.58 7.61
C THR A 177 -12.18 -1.76 6.33
N LEU A 178 -12.82 -2.04 5.19
CA LEU A 178 -12.16 -2.18 3.90
C LEU A 178 -11.84 -0.83 3.22
N ARG A 179 -12.46 0.26 3.63
CA ARG A 179 -12.27 1.61 3.07
C ARG A 179 -11.04 2.31 3.60
#